data_c6684ea8cdacb265964c9e8904c95ab0
#
_entry.id   c6684ea8cdacb265964c9e8904c95ab0
#
_cell.length_a   1.000
_cell.length_b   1.000
_cell.length_c   1.000
_cell.angle_alpha   90.00
_cell.angle_beta   90.00
_cell.angle_gamma   90.00
#
_symmetry.space_group_name_H-M   'P 1'
#
loop_
_entity.id
_entity.type
_entity.pdbx_description
1 polymer ?
#
loop_
_entity_poly.entity_id
_entity_poly.type
_entity_poly.pdbx_seq_one_letter_code
_entity_poly.pdbx_strand_id
1 'polypeptide(L)'
;GVEHADAARAERAILKELADLCDGPITDDEFEDCRRGLLSGMQGVEDTLGGIETWYYIEVLRGGDPAKVQTPAEARAALQAVTKDDVRAILRKLTLSVSYLLTKEVAAHAAE
;
A
#
# COMPACT_ATOMS: atom_id res chain seq x y z
N GLY A 1 -3.51 15.83 -2.98
CA GLY A 1 -2.54 16.92 -2.97
C GLY A 1 -2.72 17.81 -1.76
N VAL A 2 -1.68 18.55 -1.41
CA VAL A 2 -1.71 19.54 -0.32
C VAL A 2 -1.18 20.87 -0.84
N GLU A 3 -1.53 21.97 -0.18
CA GLU A 3 -0.92 23.26 -0.48
C GLU A 3 0.58 23.22 -0.18
N HIS A 4 1.38 23.93 -0.98
CA HIS A 4 2.85 23.91 -0.86
C HIS A 4 3.31 24.28 0.57
N ALA A 5 2.67 25.27 1.20
CA ALA A 5 2.97 25.69 2.57
C ALA A 5 2.74 24.58 3.62
N ASP A 6 1.87 23.61 3.31
CA ASP A 6 1.52 22.50 4.19
C ASP A 6 2.33 21.22 3.95
N ALA A 7 3.19 21.19 2.92
CA ALA A 7 3.92 19.99 2.52
C ALA A 7 4.69 19.34 3.68
N ALA A 8 5.47 20.13 4.43
CA ALA A 8 6.22 19.63 5.58
C ALA A 8 5.32 19.16 6.74
N ARG A 9 4.14 19.75 6.90
CA ARG A 9 3.15 19.29 7.88
C ARG A 9 2.54 17.97 7.48
N ALA A 10 2.21 17.82 6.19
CA ALA A 10 1.67 16.58 5.63
C ALA A 10 2.67 15.44 5.73
N GLU A 11 3.94 15.66 5.39
CA GLU A 11 4.99 14.66 5.54
C GLU A 11 5.12 14.18 6.98
N ARG A 12 5.20 15.10 7.94
CA ARG A 12 5.26 14.73 9.36
C ARG A 12 4.02 13.96 9.83
N ALA A 13 2.84 14.33 9.35
CA ALA A 13 1.62 13.64 9.69
C ALA A 13 1.63 12.18 9.15
N ILE A 14 2.05 11.97 7.90
CA ILE A 14 2.17 10.63 7.31
C ILE A 14 3.15 9.77 8.11
N LEU A 15 4.33 10.30 8.43
CA LEU A 15 5.34 9.56 9.20
C LEU A 15 4.86 9.25 10.62
N LYS A 16 4.14 10.17 11.23
CA LYS A 16 3.53 9.96 12.55
C LYS A 16 2.48 8.83 12.51
N GLU A 17 1.58 8.85 11.54
CA GLU A 17 0.57 7.79 11.38
C GLU A 17 1.22 6.41 11.18
N LEU A 18 2.29 6.32 10.40
CA LEU A 18 3.04 5.08 10.24
C LEU A 18 3.67 4.60 11.56
N ALA A 19 4.23 5.51 12.34
CA ALA A 19 4.78 5.19 13.65
C ALA A 19 3.68 4.74 14.64
N ASP A 20 2.56 5.45 14.66
CA ASP A 20 1.41 5.10 15.50
C ASP A 20 0.84 3.71 15.15
N LEU A 21 0.81 3.33 13.87
CA LEU A 21 0.41 1.99 13.43
C LEU A 21 1.40 0.89 13.87
N CYS A 22 2.70 1.22 13.96
CA CYS A 22 3.70 0.26 14.43
C CYS A 22 3.55 -0.06 15.92
N ASP A 23 3.30 0.95 16.74
CA ASP A 23 3.40 0.87 18.19
C ASP A 23 2.04 1.06 18.89
N GLY A 24 1.06 1.65 18.21
CA GLY A 24 -0.28 1.93 18.73
C GLY A 24 -1.25 0.74 18.62
N PRO A 25 -2.44 0.88 19.19
CA PRO A 25 -3.48 -0.12 19.04
C PRO A 25 -4.05 -0.08 17.62
N ILE A 26 -4.12 -1.26 16.98
CA ILE A 26 -4.95 -1.50 15.81
C ILE A 26 -6.23 -2.16 16.34
N THR A 27 -7.38 -1.50 16.23
CA THR A 27 -8.64 -2.07 16.69
C THR A 27 -9.04 -3.27 15.84
N ASP A 28 -9.88 -4.17 16.39
CA ASP A 28 -10.38 -5.31 15.64
C ASP A 28 -11.25 -4.85 14.46
N ASP A 29 -12.09 -3.84 14.69
CA ASP A 29 -12.99 -3.30 13.66
C ASP A 29 -12.21 -2.71 12.48
N GLU A 30 -11.20 -1.87 12.72
CA GLU A 30 -10.35 -1.30 11.66
C GLU A 30 -9.64 -2.41 10.87
N PHE A 31 -9.09 -3.40 11.56
CA PHE A 31 -8.40 -4.51 10.92
C PHE A 31 -9.33 -5.36 10.04
N GLU A 32 -10.52 -5.69 10.56
CA GLU A 32 -11.51 -6.48 9.81
C GLU A 32 -12.14 -5.68 8.66
N ASP A 33 -12.33 -4.38 8.81
CA ASP A 33 -12.82 -3.52 7.73
C ASP A 33 -11.80 -3.43 6.59
N CYS A 34 -10.52 -3.26 6.89
CA CYS A 34 -9.45 -3.31 5.89
C CYS A 34 -9.39 -4.68 5.19
N ARG A 35 -9.44 -5.77 5.95
CA ARG A 35 -9.46 -7.14 5.39
C ARG A 35 -10.64 -7.33 4.45
N ARG A 36 -11.84 -6.94 4.89
CA ARG A 36 -13.07 -7.03 4.09
C ARG A 36 -12.97 -6.23 2.79
N GLY A 37 -12.42 -5.01 2.87
CA GLY A 37 -12.19 -4.17 1.71
C GLY A 37 -11.25 -4.82 0.69
N LEU A 38 -10.14 -5.40 1.15
CA LEU A 38 -9.19 -6.10 0.28
C LEU A 38 -9.80 -7.36 -0.34
N LEU A 39 -10.52 -8.17 0.46
CA LEU A 39 -11.20 -9.36 -0.04
C LEU A 39 -12.28 -9.00 -1.07
N SER A 40 -13.04 -7.92 -0.82
CA SER A 40 -14.02 -7.42 -1.78
C SER A 40 -13.38 -6.97 -3.09
N GLY A 41 -12.23 -6.31 -3.04
CA GLY A 41 -11.48 -5.93 -4.24
C GLY A 41 -10.95 -7.11 -5.06
N MET A 42 -10.82 -8.27 -4.44
CA MET A 42 -10.40 -9.50 -5.13
C MET A 42 -11.57 -10.31 -5.70
N GLN A 43 -12.81 -9.95 -5.34
CA GLN A 43 -13.99 -10.52 -5.98
C GLN A 43 -14.04 -10.07 -7.44
N GLY A 44 -14.42 -10.92 -8.32
CA GLY A 44 -14.53 -10.57 -9.73
C GLY A 44 -13.23 -10.63 -10.54
N VAL A 45 -12.08 -10.88 -9.93
CA VAL A 45 -10.83 -11.11 -10.68
C VAL A 45 -11.00 -12.28 -11.65
N GLU A 46 -11.70 -13.32 -11.23
CA GLU A 46 -11.95 -14.55 -12.01
C GLU A 46 -13.18 -14.43 -12.93
N ASP A 47 -13.94 -13.34 -12.86
CA ASP A 47 -15.17 -13.15 -13.64
C ASP A 47 -14.91 -12.73 -15.08
N THR A 48 -13.69 -12.26 -15.38
CA THR A 48 -13.32 -11.78 -16.71
C THR A 48 -11.97 -12.31 -17.14
N LEU A 49 -11.80 -12.57 -18.43
CA LEU A 49 -10.51 -12.98 -19.00
C LEU A 49 -9.42 -11.94 -18.73
N GLY A 50 -9.74 -10.64 -18.84
CA GLY A 50 -8.80 -9.55 -18.54
C GLY A 50 -8.38 -9.51 -17.08
N GLY A 51 -9.28 -9.83 -16.15
CA GLY A 51 -8.96 -9.95 -14.73
C GLY A 51 -7.97 -11.08 -14.46
N ILE A 52 -8.23 -12.24 -15.00
CA ILE A 52 -7.35 -13.42 -14.91
C ILE A 52 -5.97 -13.12 -15.54
N GLU A 53 -5.96 -12.60 -16.77
CA GLU A 53 -4.73 -12.24 -17.46
C GLU A 53 -3.89 -11.25 -16.65
N THR A 54 -4.51 -10.16 -16.19
CA THR A 54 -3.82 -9.13 -15.40
C THR A 54 -3.25 -9.70 -14.11
N TRP A 55 -3.99 -10.57 -13.42
CA TRP A 55 -3.53 -11.21 -12.19
C TRP A 55 -2.22 -11.98 -12.40
N TYR A 56 -2.22 -12.91 -13.33
CA TYR A 56 -1.03 -13.75 -13.58
C TYR A 56 0.11 -12.95 -14.20
N TYR A 57 -0.17 -12.02 -15.10
CA TYR A 57 0.83 -11.17 -15.72
C TYR A 57 1.59 -10.33 -14.71
N ILE A 58 0.89 -9.69 -13.76
CA ILE A 58 1.53 -8.87 -12.72
C ILE A 58 2.40 -9.72 -11.79
N GLU A 59 1.95 -10.90 -11.41
CA GLU A 59 2.73 -11.79 -10.54
C GLU A 59 4.01 -12.26 -11.22
N VAL A 60 3.95 -12.59 -12.51
CA VAL A 60 5.14 -12.93 -13.31
C VAL A 60 6.09 -11.73 -13.42
N LEU A 61 5.58 -10.53 -13.67
CA LEU A 61 6.40 -9.31 -13.75
C LEU A 61 7.11 -8.98 -12.44
N ARG A 62 6.52 -9.33 -11.30
CA ARG A 62 7.15 -9.17 -9.98
C ARG A 62 8.32 -10.13 -9.74
N GLY A 63 8.70 -10.89 -10.74
CA GLY A 63 9.81 -11.86 -10.69
C GLY A 63 9.38 -13.21 -10.12
N GLY A 64 8.09 -13.49 -10.12
CA GLY A 64 7.54 -14.78 -9.74
C GLY A 64 7.90 -15.86 -10.77
N ASP A 65 8.22 -17.06 -10.29
CA ASP A 65 8.25 -18.26 -11.11
C ASP A 65 6.80 -18.53 -11.57
N PRO A 66 6.52 -18.57 -12.90
CA PRO A 66 5.16 -18.83 -13.38
C PRO A 66 4.51 -20.08 -12.80
N ALA A 67 5.32 -21.08 -12.43
CA ALA A 67 4.85 -22.32 -11.82
C ALA A 67 4.45 -22.16 -10.32
N LYS A 68 4.76 -21.00 -9.72
CA LYS A 68 4.53 -20.71 -8.29
C LYS A 68 3.62 -19.51 -8.07
N VAL A 69 3.03 -18.98 -9.12
CA VAL A 69 2.09 -17.87 -9.00
C VAL A 69 0.86 -18.32 -8.21
N GLN A 70 0.53 -17.59 -7.16
CA GLN A 70 -0.68 -17.84 -6.37
C GLN A 70 -1.92 -17.60 -7.23
N THR A 71 -2.86 -18.51 -7.16
CA THR A 71 -4.20 -18.29 -7.69
C THR A 71 -4.94 -17.21 -6.87
N PRO A 72 -5.94 -16.52 -7.42
CA PRO A 72 -6.77 -15.61 -6.64
C PRO A 72 -7.39 -16.25 -5.40
N ALA A 73 -7.76 -17.52 -5.47
CA ALA A 73 -8.32 -18.27 -4.35
C ALA A 73 -7.29 -18.49 -3.22
N GLU A 74 -6.06 -18.88 -3.58
CA GLU A 74 -4.97 -19.03 -2.61
C GLU A 74 -4.59 -17.69 -1.98
N ALA A 75 -4.56 -16.62 -2.76
CA ALA A 75 -4.27 -15.28 -2.25
C ALA A 75 -5.36 -14.80 -1.28
N ARG A 76 -6.65 -15.06 -1.59
CA ARG A 76 -7.75 -14.78 -0.66
C ARG A 76 -7.63 -15.58 0.64
N ALA A 77 -7.28 -16.85 0.55
CA ALA A 77 -7.06 -17.69 1.74
C ALA A 77 -5.89 -17.19 2.59
N ALA A 78 -4.78 -16.81 1.94
CA ALA A 78 -3.63 -16.21 2.61
C ALA A 78 -4.00 -14.90 3.32
N LEU A 79 -4.77 -14.02 2.66
CA LEU A 79 -5.23 -12.75 3.24
C LEU A 79 -6.15 -12.98 4.46
N GLN A 80 -7.00 -14.01 4.43
CA GLN A 80 -7.84 -14.37 5.58
C GLN A 80 -7.02 -14.84 6.78
N ALA A 81 -5.84 -15.41 6.56
CA ALA A 81 -4.96 -15.90 7.61
C ALA A 81 -4.04 -14.80 8.20
N VAL A 82 -3.93 -13.63 7.56
CA VAL A 82 -3.10 -12.52 8.06
C VAL A 82 -3.58 -12.07 9.43
N THR A 83 -2.63 -11.81 10.32
CA THR A 83 -2.88 -11.30 11.67
C THR A 83 -2.40 -9.86 11.82
N LYS A 84 -2.84 -9.17 12.89
CA LYS A 84 -2.33 -7.84 13.24
C LYS A 84 -0.82 -7.85 13.50
N ASP A 85 -0.29 -8.94 14.06
CA ASP A 85 1.15 -9.07 14.34
C ASP A 85 1.94 -9.21 13.04
N ASP A 86 1.40 -9.89 12.02
CA ASP A 86 2.01 -9.94 10.70
C ASP A 86 2.09 -8.55 10.08
N VAL A 87 1.00 -7.76 10.17
CA VAL A 87 0.99 -6.36 9.70
C VAL A 87 2.05 -5.54 10.42
N ARG A 88 2.13 -5.60 11.74
CA ARG A 88 3.16 -4.90 12.51
C ARG A 88 4.58 -5.33 12.16
N ALA A 89 4.79 -6.64 11.95
CA ALA A 89 6.09 -7.15 11.56
C ALA A 89 6.59 -6.58 10.23
N ILE A 90 5.68 -6.31 9.29
CA ILE A 90 6.00 -5.65 8.03
C ILE A 90 6.20 -4.15 8.22
N LEU A 91 5.31 -3.47 8.96
CA LEU A 91 5.41 -2.04 9.21
C LEU A 91 6.76 -1.65 9.84
N ARG A 92 7.25 -2.45 10.79
CA ARG A 92 8.56 -2.23 11.43
C ARG A 92 9.76 -2.36 10.49
N LYS A 93 9.58 -2.93 9.30
CA LYS A 93 10.61 -3.00 8.26
C LYS A 93 10.59 -1.82 7.32
N LEU A 94 9.55 -0.99 7.38
CA LEU A 94 9.45 0.18 6.52
C LEU A 94 10.47 1.24 6.94
N THR A 95 11.18 1.76 5.96
CA THR A 95 12.09 2.89 6.12
C THR A 95 11.79 3.93 5.05
N LEU A 96 11.81 5.20 5.42
CA LEU A 96 11.67 6.27 4.43
C LEU A 96 12.87 6.23 3.49
N SER A 97 12.61 5.94 2.22
CA SER A 97 13.66 5.90 1.18
C SER A 97 13.82 7.27 0.53
N VAL A 98 12.72 7.89 0.16
CA VAL A 98 12.74 9.20 -0.51
C VAL A 98 11.44 9.94 -0.23
N SER A 99 11.55 11.25 -0.05
CA SER A 99 10.43 12.19 -0.06
C SER A 99 10.57 13.07 -1.30
N TYR A 100 9.55 13.09 -2.14
CA TYR A 100 9.53 13.87 -3.36
C TYR A 100 8.39 14.88 -3.34
N LEU A 101 8.74 16.16 -3.50
CA LEU A 101 7.77 17.25 -3.55
C LEU A 101 7.71 17.84 -4.97
N LEU A 102 6.58 17.66 -5.63
CA LEU A 102 6.28 18.35 -6.88
C LEU A 102 5.62 19.70 -6.56
N THR A 103 6.27 20.78 -6.98
CA THR A 103 5.81 22.16 -6.76
C THR A 103 5.88 22.95 -8.05
N LYS A 104 5.24 24.14 -8.08
CA LYS A 104 5.42 25.07 -9.16
C LYS A 104 6.89 25.54 -9.21
N GLU A 105 7.41 25.68 -10.41
CA GLU A 105 8.70 26.31 -10.61
C GLU A 105 8.62 27.76 -10.08
N VAL A 106 9.41 28.07 -9.07
CA VAL A 106 9.59 29.44 -8.64
C VAL A 106 10.57 30.04 -9.63
N ALA A 107 10.09 30.92 -10.52
CA ALA A 107 10.97 31.67 -11.38
C ALA A 107 12.04 32.33 -10.49
N ALA A 108 13.30 31.93 -10.69
CA ALA A 108 14.41 32.60 -10.05
C ALA A 108 14.37 34.07 -10.50
N HIS A 109 14.00 34.98 -9.61
CA HIS A 109 14.24 36.38 -9.86
C HIS A 109 15.75 36.54 -10.07
N ALA A 110 16.12 36.78 -11.32
CA ALA A 110 17.46 37.28 -11.63
C ALA A 110 17.64 38.52 -10.77
N ALA A 111 18.53 38.41 -9.80
CA ALA A 111 19.01 39.57 -9.09
C ALA A 111 19.89 40.37 -10.09
N GLU A 112 19.40 41.55 -10.47
CA GLU A 112 20.24 42.59 -11.09
C GLU A 112 21.14 43.19 -10.02
#